data_3974fcd927dc6e981c94e238455212e8
#
_entry.id   3974fcd927dc6e981c94e238455212e8
#
_cell.length_a   1.000
_cell.length_b   1.000
_cell.length_c   1.000
_cell.angle_alpha   90.00
_cell.angle_beta   90.00
_cell.angle_gamma   90.00
#
_symmetry.space_group_name_H-M   'P 1'
#
loop_
_entity.id
_entity.type
_entity.pdbx_description
1 polymer ?
#
loop_
_entity_poly.entity_id
_entity_poly.type
_entity_poly.pdbx_seq_one_letter_code
_entity_poly.pdbx_strand_id
1 'polypeptide(L)'
;LASDLYRAFSYRFVKTFPILSCRFEIETEMSIHAIDKRMQVENVIVPYRDRPEGSVSKLNTFLDGWSVIKTLIRLFRIYNPFAFFGIISIMLFLISLVMFVPVLITYIETGLVPRYPTLIVSGFLSVAAIQLAGIGISLQNMLHKNRQDFELELYHAEIQERTEKDCK
;
A
#
# COMPACT_ATOMS: atom_id res chain seq x y z
N LEU A 1 17.79 -7.07 -8.76
CA LEU A 1 16.60 -7.89 -8.61
C LEU A 1 16.56 -8.82 -9.81
N ALA A 2 17.18 -10.02 -9.67
CA ALA A 2 17.06 -11.08 -10.64
C ALA A 2 15.59 -11.49 -10.68
N SER A 3 14.95 -11.38 -11.83
CA SER A 3 13.62 -11.88 -12.06
C SER A 3 13.66 -13.39 -11.93
N ASP A 4 13.12 -13.91 -10.86
CA ASP A 4 13.01 -15.34 -10.64
C ASP A 4 12.07 -15.94 -11.69
N LEU A 5 12.63 -16.49 -12.74
CA LEU A 5 11.89 -17.05 -13.86
C LEU A 5 11.12 -18.35 -13.49
N TYR A 6 11.46 -18.97 -12.38
CA TYR A 6 10.85 -20.21 -11.93
C TYR A 6 10.28 -20.06 -10.53
N ARG A 7 8.96 -20.17 -10.41
CA ARG A 7 8.25 -20.15 -9.13
C ARG A 7 7.34 -21.38 -9.03
N ALA A 8 7.47 -22.11 -7.94
CA ALA A 8 6.56 -23.18 -7.59
C ALA A 8 5.59 -22.69 -6.52
N PHE A 9 4.30 -22.94 -6.70
CA PHE A 9 3.26 -22.52 -5.77
C PHE A 9 2.58 -23.72 -5.15
N SER A 10 2.29 -23.64 -3.85
CA SER A 10 1.46 -24.63 -3.19
C SER A 10 0.00 -24.53 -3.69
N TYR A 11 -0.74 -25.62 -3.64
CA TYR A 11 -2.17 -25.65 -3.98
C TYR A 11 -2.96 -24.61 -3.19
N ARG A 12 -2.65 -24.46 -1.91
CA ARG A 12 -3.26 -23.48 -1.00
C ARG A 12 -3.03 -22.05 -1.48
N PHE A 13 -1.82 -21.70 -1.91
CA PHE A 13 -1.51 -20.39 -2.46
C PHE A 13 -2.32 -20.10 -3.72
N VAL A 14 -2.38 -21.04 -4.66
CA VAL A 14 -3.09 -20.88 -5.95
C VAL A 14 -4.59 -20.67 -5.73
N LYS A 15 -5.17 -21.36 -4.75
CA LYS A 15 -6.62 -21.25 -4.44
C LYS A 15 -6.99 -19.96 -3.73
N THR A 16 -6.06 -19.36 -2.97
CA THR A 16 -6.33 -18.16 -2.17
C THR A 16 -5.84 -16.87 -2.82
N PHE A 17 -5.05 -16.96 -3.90
CA PHE A 17 -4.51 -15.80 -4.58
C PHE A 17 -5.55 -15.16 -5.52
N PRO A 18 -6.05 -13.94 -5.23
CA PRO A 18 -6.90 -13.20 -6.15
C PRO A 18 -6.05 -12.56 -7.24
N ILE A 19 -6.27 -12.91 -8.49
CA ILE A 19 -5.60 -12.28 -9.63
C ILE A 19 -6.27 -10.93 -9.88
N LEU A 20 -5.66 -9.83 -9.44
CA LEU A 20 -6.18 -8.47 -9.59
C LEU A 20 -5.41 -7.65 -10.62
N SER A 21 -4.17 -8.02 -10.94
CA SER A 21 -3.31 -7.25 -11.84
C SER A 21 -2.94 -8.03 -13.11
N CYS A 22 -2.62 -7.28 -14.17
CA CYS A 22 -2.19 -7.80 -15.45
C CYS A 22 -0.71 -7.45 -15.71
N ARG A 23 0.04 -8.36 -16.36
CA ARG A 23 1.45 -8.18 -16.80
C ARG A 23 2.49 -8.25 -15.68
N PHE A 24 3.52 -7.38 -15.71
CA PHE A 24 4.68 -7.38 -14.81
C PHE A 24 4.34 -7.15 -13.32
N GLU A 25 3.19 -6.59 -13.03
CA GLU A 25 2.73 -6.33 -11.66
C GLU A 25 2.38 -7.62 -10.92
N ILE A 26 2.06 -8.71 -11.63
CA ILE A 26 1.61 -9.98 -11.05
C ILE A 26 2.70 -10.63 -10.16
N GLU A 27 3.97 -10.53 -10.56
CA GLU A 27 5.09 -11.09 -9.77
C GLU A 27 5.26 -10.38 -8.44
N THR A 28 5.13 -9.05 -8.46
CA THR A 28 5.20 -8.23 -7.26
C THR A 28 3.99 -8.50 -6.37
N GLU A 29 2.80 -8.62 -6.96
CA GLU A 29 1.56 -8.90 -6.25
C GLU A 29 1.61 -10.26 -5.56
N MET A 30 2.08 -11.31 -6.23
CA MET A 30 2.27 -12.64 -5.64
C MET A 30 3.24 -12.61 -4.46
N SER A 31 4.36 -11.92 -4.59
CA SER A 31 5.35 -11.80 -3.53
C SER A 31 4.78 -11.06 -2.31
N ILE A 32 4.06 -9.98 -2.55
CA ILE A 32 3.44 -9.18 -1.50
C ILE A 32 2.30 -9.96 -0.84
N HIS A 33 1.48 -10.68 -1.60
CA HIS A 33 0.42 -11.53 -1.06
C HIS A 33 1.00 -12.60 -0.13
N ALA A 34 2.08 -13.27 -0.53
CA ALA A 34 2.75 -14.26 0.30
C ALA A 34 3.24 -13.67 1.64
N ILE A 35 3.82 -12.45 1.61
CA ILE A 35 4.29 -11.75 2.80
C ILE A 35 3.12 -11.25 3.65
N ASP A 36 2.10 -10.65 3.04
CA ASP A 36 0.92 -10.14 3.74
C ASP A 36 0.17 -11.23 4.49
N LYS A 37 0.04 -12.40 3.87
CA LYS A 37 -0.62 -13.59 4.45
C LYS A 37 0.33 -14.49 5.24
N ARG A 38 1.57 -14.05 5.49
CA ARG A 38 2.59 -14.80 6.26
C ARG A 38 2.80 -16.24 5.77
N MET A 39 2.69 -16.45 4.47
CA MET A 39 2.94 -17.77 3.88
C MET A 39 4.44 -18.10 3.91
N GLN A 40 4.77 -19.37 4.07
CA GLN A 40 6.16 -19.81 4.02
C GLN A 40 6.71 -19.68 2.60
N VAL A 41 7.83 -18.96 2.47
CA VAL A 41 8.54 -18.77 1.20
C VAL A 41 9.94 -19.34 1.36
N GLU A 42 10.31 -20.27 0.49
CA GLU A 42 11.63 -20.87 0.45
C GLU A 42 12.34 -20.50 -0.85
N ASN A 43 13.58 -20.08 -0.74
CA ASN A 43 14.42 -19.76 -1.89
C ASN A 43 15.31 -20.94 -2.23
N VAL A 44 15.14 -21.51 -3.42
CA VAL A 44 15.94 -22.61 -3.92
C VAL A 44 16.92 -22.08 -4.95
N ILE A 45 18.20 -22.38 -4.79
CA ILE A 45 19.25 -21.99 -5.75
C ILE A 45 19.14 -22.94 -6.95
N VAL A 46 18.80 -22.37 -8.11
CA VAL A 46 18.73 -23.09 -9.38
C VAL A 46 19.85 -22.62 -10.29
N PRO A 47 20.57 -23.53 -10.97
CA PRO A 47 21.59 -23.15 -11.93
C PRO A 47 20.96 -22.38 -13.10
N TYR A 48 21.40 -21.14 -13.30
CA TYR A 48 20.92 -20.27 -14.36
C TYR A 48 21.82 -20.36 -15.58
N ARG A 49 21.24 -20.53 -16.76
CA ARG A 49 21.95 -20.47 -18.03
C ARG A 49 21.79 -19.08 -18.62
N ASP A 50 22.90 -18.39 -18.83
CA ASP A 50 22.90 -17.03 -19.37
C ASP A 50 22.20 -16.96 -20.74
N ARG A 51 21.57 -15.79 -20.99
CA ARG A 51 20.93 -15.51 -22.28
C ARG A 51 21.98 -15.47 -23.39
N PRO A 52 21.64 -15.95 -24.60
CA PRO A 52 22.54 -15.81 -25.76
C PRO A 52 22.89 -14.34 -26.01
N GLU A 53 24.15 -14.07 -26.34
CA GLU A 53 24.65 -12.75 -26.68
C GLU A 53 23.82 -12.17 -27.84
N GLY A 54 23.31 -10.93 -27.65
CA GLY A 54 22.52 -10.20 -28.67
C GLY A 54 21.09 -9.86 -28.31
N SER A 55 20.56 -10.30 -27.15
CA SER A 55 19.21 -9.89 -26.71
C SER A 55 19.24 -8.49 -26.06
N VAL A 56 18.87 -7.47 -26.82
CA VAL A 56 18.72 -6.08 -26.32
C VAL A 56 17.46 -5.97 -25.47
N SER A 57 17.61 -5.51 -24.23
CA SER A 57 16.47 -5.16 -23.39
C SER A 57 15.75 -3.93 -23.96
N LYS A 58 14.47 -4.08 -24.32
CA LYS A 58 13.61 -2.98 -24.84
C LYS A 58 13.06 -2.10 -23.70
N LEU A 59 13.80 -1.91 -22.62
CA LEU A 59 13.38 -1.08 -21.50
C LEU A 59 13.67 0.39 -21.79
N ASN A 60 12.62 1.20 -21.91
CA ASN A 60 12.71 2.65 -21.94
C ASN A 60 12.84 3.17 -20.50
N THR A 61 14.07 3.46 -20.07
CA THR A 61 14.44 3.79 -18.68
C THR A 61 13.57 4.88 -18.03
N PHE A 62 13.15 5.90 -18.77
CA PHE A 62 12.33 7.00 -18.24
C PHE A 62 10.84 6.63 -18.08
N LEU A 63 10.24 5.98 -19.08
CA LEU A 63 8.82 5.59 -19.04
C LEU A 63 8.60 4.44 -18.07
N ASP A 64 9.53 3.50 -18.02
CA ASP A 64 9.47 2.36 -17.10
C ASP A 64 9.75 2.81 -15.65
N GLY A 65 10.67 3.77 -15.44
CA GLY A 65 10.93 4.37 -14.14
C GLY A 65 9.70 5.07 -13.54
N TRP A 66 8.95 5.82 -14.36
CA TRP A 66 7.70 6.45 -13.92
C TRP A 66 6.62 5.42 -13.58
N SER A 67 6.52 4.34 -14.36
CA SER A 67 5.60 3.23 -14.07
C SER A 67 5.93 2.55 -12.76
N VAL A 68 7.22 2.32 -12.47
CA VAL A 68 7.68 1.75 -11.18
C VAL A 68 7.31 2.66 -10.01
N ILE A 69 7.55 3.98 -10.11
CA ILE A 69 7.19 4.94 -9.06
C ILE A 69 5.67 4.92 -8.80
N LYS A 70 4.86 4.94 -9.86
CA LYS A 70 3.39 4.86 -9.76
C LYS A 70 2.94 3.56 -9.06
N THR A 71 3.58 2.45 -9.39
CA THR A 71 3.30 1.15 -8.78
C THR A 71 3.71 1.13 -7.31
N LEU A 72 4.87 1.70 -6.96
CA LEU A 72 5.32 1.83 -5.57
C LEU A 72 4.36 2.67 -4.72
N ILE A 73 3.91 3.82 -5.25
CA ILE A 73 2.93 4.70 -4.56
C ILE A 73 1.61 3.95 -4.38
N ARG A 74 1.14 3.22 -5.41
CA ARG A 74 -0.07 2.38 -5.33
C ARG A 74 0.07 1.32 -4.25
N LEU A 75 1.18 0.59 -4.24
CA LEU A 75 1.46 -0.44 -3.25
C LEU A 75 1.55 0.14 -1.84
N PHE A 76 2.27 1.24 -1.66
CA PHE A 76 2.39 1.91 -0.37
C PHE A 76 1.03 2.34 0.17
N ARG A 77 0.17 2.89 -0.69
CA ARG A 77 -1.21 3.27 -0.32
C ARG A 77 -2.08 2.08 0.08
N ILE A 78 -1.89 0.92 -0.57
CA ILE A 78 -2.70 -0.29 -0.31
C ILE A 78 -2.22 -1.00 0.95
N TYR A 79 -0.89 -1.16 1.13
CA TYR A 79 -0.35 -1.97 2.22
C TYR A 79 -0.11 -1.20 3.53
N ASN A 80 0.07 0.11 3.46
CA ASN A 80 0.30 0.95 4.63
C ASN A 80 -0.47 2.28 4.51
N PRO A 81 -1.82 2.24 4.45
CA PRO A 81 -2.63 3.43 4.24
C PRO A 81 -2.48 4.44 5.39
N PHE A 82 -2.30 3.96 6.62
CA PHE A 82 -2.08 4.84 7.77
C PHE A 82 -0.84 5.72 7.59
N ALA A 83 0.30 5.14 7.20
CA ALA A 83 1.51 5.91 6.96
C ALA A 83 1.36 6.85 5.76
N PHE A 84 0.75 6.39 4.67
CA PHE A 84 0.54 7.20 3.46
C PHE A 84 -0.32 8.44 3.74
N PHE A 85 -1.52 8.24 4.27
CA PHE A 85 -2.44 9.34 4.57
C PHE A 85 -1.97 10.18 5.77
N GLY A 86 -1.28 9.56 6.73
CA GLY A 86 -0.68 10.22 7.88
C GLY A 86 0.38 11.24 7.48
N ILE A 87 1.31 10.88 6.59
CA ILE A 87 2.34 11.81 6.09
C ILE A 87 1.68 13.00 5.38
N ILE A 88 0.71 12.75 4.50
CA ILE A 88 0.00 13.82 3.78
C ILE A 88 -0.76 14.72 4.76
N SER A 89 -1.44 14.14 5.76
CA SER A 89 -2.15 14.87 6.80
C SER A 89 -1.22 15.76 7.61
N ILE A 90 -0.08 15.25 8.05
CA ILE A 90 0.92 16.03 8.81
C ILE A 90 1.45 17.19 7.95
N MET A 91 1.79 16.95 6.69
CA MET A 91 2.24 18.02 5.78
C MET A 91 1.18 19.11 5.62
N LEU A 92 -0.07 18.74 5.39
CA LEU A 92 -1.18 19.67 5.25
C LEU A 92 -1.40 20.48 6.53
N PHE A 93 -1.33 19.80 7.68
CA PHE A 93 -1.48 20.45 8.99
C PHE A 93 -0.36 21.45 9.26
N LEU A 94 0.89 21.11 8.94
CA LEU A 94 2.02 22.04 9.07
C LEU A 94 1.86 23.27 8.16
N ILE A 95 1.43 23.09 6.92
CA ILE A 95 1.16 24.20 5.99
C ILE A 95 0.06 25.10 6.57
N SER A 96 -1.02 24.50 7.08
CA SER A 96 -2.09 25.24 7.74
C SER A 96 -1.58 26.06 8.93
N LEU A 97 -0.73 25.45 9.77
CA LEU A 97 -0.16 26.11 10.94
C LEU A 97 0.72 27.30 10.55
N VAL A 98 1.58 27.15 9.54
CA VAL A 98 2.42 28.23 9.01
C VAL A 98 1.58 29.39 8.49
N MET A 99 0.43 29.13 7.88
CA MET A 99 -0.50 30.17 7.42
C MET A 99 -1.29 30.82 8.59
N PHE A 100 -1.62 30.03 9.61
CA PHE A 100 -2.42 30.50 10.75
C PHE A 100 -1.63 31.34 11.73
N VAL A 101 -0.37 30.96 12.04
CA VAL A 101 0.45 31.66 13.06
C VAL A 101 0.60 33.16 12.82
N PRO A 102 0.91 33.68 11.61
CA PRO A 102 1.01 35.11 11.37
C PRO A 102 -0.31 35.87 11.60
N VAL A 103 -1.45 35.22 11.28
CA VAL A 103 -2.77 35.81 11.50
C VAL A 103 -3.06 35.92 13.00
N LEU A 104 -2.69 34.88 13.76
CA LEU A 104 -2.84 34.86 15.21
C LEU A 104 -1.96 35.95 15.89
N ILE A 105 -0.70 36.10 15.49
CA ILE A 105 0.20 37.13 16.03
C ILE A 105 -0.38 38.53 15.79
N THR A 106 -0.81 38.81 14.54
CA THR A 106 -1.41 40.11 14.22
C THR A 106 -2.68 40.37 15.02
N TYR A 107 -3.49 39.33 15.27
CA TYR A 107 -4.68 39.47 16.10
C TYR A 107 -4.35 39.79 17.55
N ILE A 108 -3.32 39.19 18.13
CA ILE A 108 -2.89 39.46 19.51
C ILE A 108 -2.36 40.90 19.66
N GLU A 109 -1.64 41.39 18.64
CA GLU A 109 -1.05 42.72 18.68
C GLU A 109 -2.05 43.85 18.41
N THR A 110 -3.01 43.66 17.50
CA THR A 110 -3.89 44.72 17.00
C THR A 110 -5.36 44.55 17.40
N GLY A 111 -5.76 43.36 17.90
CA GLY A 111 -7.16 43.01 18.16
C GLY A 111 -8.03 42.87 16.90
N LEU A 112 -7.43 43.00 15.71
CA LEU A 112 -8.10 42.96 14.41
C LEU A 112 -7.57 41.82 13.56
N VAL A 113 -8.43 41.27 12.68
CA VAL A 113 -8.05 40.23 11.73
C VAL A 113 -8.01 40.81 10.31
N PRO A 114 -6.90 41.41 9.88
CA PRO A 114 -6.82 42.08 8.57
C PRO A 114 -6.82 41.09 7.39
N ARG A 115 -6.50 39.81 7.64
CA ARG A 115 -6.35 38.76 6.59
C ARG A 115 -7.39 37.65 6.72
N TYR A 116 -8.69 37.99 6.66
CA TYR A 116 -9.78 37.01 6.71
C TYR A 116 -9.65 35.85 5.71
N PRO A 117 -9.27 36.06 4.42
CA PRO A 117 -9.14 34.95 3.47
C PRO A 117 -8.10 33.92 3.91
N THR A 118 -6.97 34.37 4.47
CA THR A 118 -5.90 33.47 4.95
C THR A 118 -6.37 32.64 6.15
N LEU A 119 -7.13 33.24 7.06
CA LEU A 119 -7.71 32.56 8.21
C LEU A 119 -8.68 31.45 7.75
N ILE A 120 -9.56 31.76 6.79
CA ILE A 120 -10.52 30.80 6.25
C ILE A 120 -9.79 29.64 5.57
N VAL A 121 -8.81 29.92 4.71
CA VAL A 121 -8.04 28.88 4.01
C VAL A 121 -7.28 28.00 5.00
N SER A 122 -6.62 28.55 6.01
CA SER A 122 -5.93 27.78 7.04
C SER A 122 -6.89 26.88 7.83
N GLY A 123 -8.09 27.38 8.15
CA GLY A 123 -9.12 26.58 8.80
C GLY A 123 -9.55 25.37 7.97
N PHE A 124 -9.85 25.59 6.69
CA PHE A 124 -10.21 24.48 5.78
C PHE A 124 -9.08 23.47 5.61
N LEU A 125 -7.83 23.91 5.51
CA LEU A 125 -6.67 23.03 5.44
C LEU A 125 -6.51 22.18 6.71
N SER A 126 -6.74 22.76 7.89
CA SER A 126 -6.72 22.01 9.16
C SER A 126 -7.79 20.91 9.19
N VAL A 127 -9.02 21.25 8.81
CA VAL A 127 -10.12 20.28 8.75
C VAL A 127 -9.81 19.17 7.75
N ALA A 128 -9.31 19.51 6.57
CA ALA A 128 -8.91 18.54 5.56
C ALA A 128 -7.79 17.61 6.06
N ALA A 129 -6.80 18.14 6.79
CA ALA A 129 -5.75 17.34 7.40
C ALA A 129 -6.31 16.33 8.41
N ILE A 130 -7.21 16.75 9.30
CA ILE A 130 -7.86 15.86 10.27
C ILE A 130 -8.68 14.77 9.58
N GLN A 131 -9.41 15.13 8.52
CA GLN A 131 -10.18 14.14 7.73
C GLN A 131 -9.29 13.10 7.07
N LEU A 132 -8.15 13.51 6.49
CA LEU A 132 -7.19 12.58 5.89
C LEU A 132 -6.58 11.62 6.92
N ALA A 133 -6.29 12.10 8.13
CA ALA A 133 -5.84 11.24 9.23
C ALA A 133 -6.91 10.20 9.58
N GLY A 134 -8.17 10.60 9.70
CA GLY A 134 -9.30 9.70 9.95
C GLY A 134 -9.49 8.64 8.88
N ILE A 135 -9.35 9.01 7.61
CA ILE A 135 -9.37 8.07 6.47
C ILE A 135 -8.24 7.06 6.59
N GLY A 136 -7.01 7.50 6.90
CA GLY A 136 -5.85 6.62 7.10
C GLY A 136 -6.09 5.56 8.18
N ILE A 137 -6.63 5.96 9.33
CA ILE A 137 -6.98 5.06 10.44
C ILE A 137 -8.08 4.07 10.01
N SER A 138 -9.12 4.55 9.35
CA SER A 138 -10.25 3.72 8.90
C SER A 138 -9.79 2.64 7.92
N LEU A 139 -8.95 3.00 6.94
CA LEU A 139 -8.40 2.05 5.98
C LEU A 139 -7.46 1.03 6.65
N GLN A 140 -6.67 1.45 7.64
CA GLN A 140 -5.82 0.54 8.40
C GLN A 140 -6.65 -0.50 9.17
N ASN A 141 -7.73 -0.07 9.82
CA ASN A 141 -8.64 -1.00 10.53
C ASN A 141 -9.30 -1.98 9.56
N MET A 142 -9.68 -1.51 8.36
CA MET A 142 -10.25 -2.38 7.33
C MET A 142 -9.25 -3.45 6.86
N LEU A 143 -7.97 -3.09 6.71
CA LEU A 143 -6.93 -4.05 6.37
C LEU A 143 -6.73 -5.11 7.47
N HIS A 144 -6.71 -4.69 8.75
CA HIS A 144 -6.62 -5.63 9.86
C HIS A 144 -7.81 -6.60 9.88
N LYS A 145 -9.02 -6.09 9.69
CA LYS A 145 -10.22 -6.93 9.61
C LYS A 145 -10.13 -7.92 8.45
N ASN A 146 -9.72 -7.48 7.26
CA ASN A 146 -9.56 -8.34 6.09
C ASN A 146 -8.55 -9.48 6.30
N ARG A 147 -7.50 -9.23 7.09
CA ARG A 147 -6.54 -10.29 7.47
C ARG A 147 -7.16 -11.29 8.42
N GLN A 148 -7.94 -10.83 9.41
CA GLN A 148 -8.63 -11.71 10.36
C GLN A 148 -9.68 -12.58 9.65
N ASP A 149 -10.48 -11.98 8.75
CA ASP A 149 -11.48 -12.70 7.97
C ASP A 149 -10.83 -13.79 7.10
N PHE A 150 -9.69 -13.49 6.47
CA PHE A 150 -8.93 -14.47 5.70
C PHE A 150 -8.41 -15.65 6.54
N GLU A 151 -7.91 -15.41 7.74
CA GLU A 151 -7.49 -16.47 8.67
C GLU A 151 -8.66 -17.38 9.07
N LEU A 152 -9.83 -16.80 9.31
CA LEU A 152 -11.06 -17.56 9.60
C LEU A 152 -11.51 -18.41 8.41
N GLU A 153 -11.49 -17.86 7.20
CA GLU A 153 -11.83 -18.61 5.97
C GLU A 153 -10.87 -19.80 5.75
N LEU A 154 -9.58 -19.60 5.99
CA LEU A 154 -8.60 -20.69 5.91
C LEU A 154 -8.90 -21.80 6.93
N TYR A 155 -9.23 -21.42 8.16
CA TYR A 155 -9.58 -22.40 9.20
C TYR A 155 -10.84 -23.19 8.85
N HIS A 156 -11.87 -22.52 8.32
CA HIS A 156 -13.08 -23.19 7.84
C HIS A 156 -12.80 -24.16 6.67
N ALA A 157 -11.96 -23.76 5.73
CA ALA A 157 -11.57 -24.61 4.61
C ALA A 157 -10.81 -25.87 5.08
N GLU A 158 -9.92 -25.73 6.10
CA GLU A 158 -9.21 -26.87 6.67
C GLU A 158 -10.13 -27.86 7.40
N ILE A 159 -11.12 -27.36 8.12
CA ILE A 159 -12.12 -28.21 8.79
C ILE A 159 -12.95 -28.97 7.77
N GLN A 160 -13.41 -28.32 6.71
CA GLN A 160 -14.16 -28.97 5.64
C GLN A 160 -13.36 -30.09 4.96
N GLU A 161 -12.09 -29.84 4.67
CA GLU A 161 -11.22 -30.86 4.05
C GLU A 161 -10.99 -32.07 4.97
N ARG A 162 -10.86 -31.86 6.28
CA ARG A 162 -10.76 -32.96 7.26
C ARG A 162 -12.05 -33.77 7.34
N THR A 163 -13.18 -33.11 7.42
CA THR A 163 -14.50 -33.76 7.50
C THR A 163 -14.77 -34.61 6.23
N GLU A 164 -14.35 -34.14 5.07
CA GLU A 164 -14.51 -34.86 3.80
C GLU A 164 -13.58 -36.09 3.70
N LYS A 165 -12.41 -36.04 4.32
CA LYS A 165 -11.48 -37.18 4.42
C LYS A 165 -11.95 -38.23 5.41
N ASP A 166 -12.57 -37.80 6.51
CA ASP A 166 -13.09 -38.74 7.53
C ASP A 166 -14.40 -39.43 7.09
N CYS A 167 -15.10 -38.90 6.09
CA CYS A 167 -16.30 -39.53 5.49
C CYS A 167 -16.02 -40.48 4.34
N LYS A 168 -14.76 -40.65 3.91
CA LYS A 168 -14.33 -41.60 2.85
C LYS A 168 -13.59 -42.79 3.44
#